data_e062ca2bd92940bf5a8e7c3f4cafa097
#
_entry.id   e062ca2bd92940bf5a8e7c3f4cafa097
#
_cell.length_a   1.000
_cell.length_b   1.000
_cell.length_c   1.000
_cell.angle_alpha   90.00
_cell.angle_beta   90.00
_cell.angle_gamma   90.00
#
_symmetry.space_group_name_H-M   'P 1'
#
loop_
_entity.id
_entity.type
_entity.pdbx_description
1 polymer ?
#
loop_
_entity_poly.entity_id
_entity_poly.type
_entity_poly.pdbx_seq_one_letter_code
_entity_poly.pdbx_strand_id
1 'polypeptide(L)'
;TEMLEVYFEVVFKGRDIRQLQNIKRMLMQLNIHIAASTLTSRTFALGVAMAVSMSLNVSLPFSRLTGTTIGAAASILGVYGIVQQAADSANHLKVIHPDYYQALYIVELEMMFFLIEDKLLRAGALQNRWLADDEIADIIYKLVRLS
;
A
#
# COMPACT_ATOMS: atom_id res chain seq x y z
N THR A 1 -0.95 -2.62 7.47
CA THR A 1 -2.05 -1.70 7.52
C THR A 1 -3.08 -1.99 6.45
N GLU A 2 -4.29 -1.51 6.67
CA GLU A 2 -5.43 -1.86 5.82
C GLU A 2 -5.25 -1.44 4.35
N MET A 3 -4.63 -0.30 4.08
CA MET A 3 -4.40 0.16 2.70
C MET A 3 -3.54 -0.82 1.90
N LEU A 4 -2.49 -1.35 2.52
CA LEU A 4 -1.63 -2.34 1.87
C LEU A 4 -2.34 -3.67 1.72
N GLU A 5 -3.12 -4.07 2.71
CA GLU A 5 -3.93 -5.28 2.64
C GLU A 5 -4.90 -5.20 1.47
N VAL A 6 -5.61 -4.08 1.32
CA VAL A 6 -6.52 -3.84 0.19
C VAL A 6 -5.77 -3.90 -1.14
N TYR A 7 -4.59 -3.29 -1.22
CA TYR A 7 -3.77 -3.32 -2.43
C TYR A 7 -3.44 -4.76 -2.83
N PHE A 8 -2.94 -5.56 -1.88
CA PHE A 8 -2.55 -6.94 -2.18
C PHE A 8 -3.76 -7.83 -2.44
N GLU A 9 -4.90 -7.57 -1.82
CA GLU A 9 -6.14 -8.28 -2.18
C GLU A 9 -6.52 -8.03 -3.64
N VAL A 10 -6.39 -6.80 -4.12
CA VAL A 10 -6.64 -6.47 -5.53
C VAL A 10 -5.64 -7.20 -6.43
N VAL A 11 -4.36 -7.18 -6.07
CA VAL A 11 -3.29 -7.80 -6.86
C VAL A 11 -3.44 -9.32 -6.91
N PHE A 12 -3.80 -9.95 -5.81
CA PHE A 12 -3.88 -11.42 -5.73
C PHE A 12 -5.24 -11.97 -6.18
N LYS A 13 -6.21 -11.11 -6.44
CA LYS A 13 -7.53 -11.53 -6.90
C LYS A 13 -7.41 -12.31 -8.20
N GLY A 14 -8.07 -13.47 -8.24
CA GLY A 14 -8.08 -14.32 -9.43
C GLY A 14 -6.83 -15.20 -9.60
N ARG A 15 -5.90 -15.17 -8.64
CA ARG A 15 -4.73 -16.05 -8.67
C ARG A 15 -5.04 -17.34 -7.93
N ASP A 16 -4.58 -18.47 -8.49
CA ASP A 16 -4.77 -19.78 -7.86
C ASP A 16 -3.68 -20.04 -6.81
N ILE A 17 -3.82 -21.16 -6.10
CA ILE A 17 -2.89 -21.53 -5.02
C ILE A 17 -1.47 -21.75 -5.54
N ARG A 18 -1.31 -22.24 -6.78
CA ARG A 18 0.00 -22.46 -7.39
C ARG A 18 0.73 -21.14 -7.62
N GLN A 19 0.02 -20.13 -8.09
CA GLN A 19 0.57 -18.79 -8.30
C GLN A 19 0.99 -18.16 -6.99
N LEU A 20 0.16 -18.28 -5.95
CA LEU A 20 0.48 -17.75 -4.63
C LEU A 20 1.69 -18.47 -4.02
N GLN A 21 1.80 -19.79 -4.17
CA GLN A 21 2.95 -20.56 -3.73
C GLN A 21 4.22 -20.15 -4.47
N ASN A 22 4.11 -19.88 -5.77
CA ASN A 22 5.23 -19.44 -6.58
C ASN A 22 5.74 -18.07 -6.11
N ILE A 23 4.84 -17.13 -5.85
CA ILE A 23 5.21 -15.82 -5.31
C ILE A 23 5.86 -15.98 -3.94
N LYS A 24 5.29 -16.79 -3.06
CA LYS A 24 5.84 -17.05 -1.73
C LYS A 24 7.26 -17.60 -1.81
N ARG A 25 7.50 -18.55 -2.72
CA ARG A 25 8.81 -19.14 -2.92
C ARG A 25 9.82 -18.10 -3.42
N MET A 26 9.42 -17.25 -4.37
CA MET A 26 10.29 -16.19 -4.87
C MET A 26 10.66 -15.21 -3.76
N LEU A 27 9.72 -14.88 -2.89
CA LEU A 27 9.96 -13.99 -1.75
C LEU A 27 10.90 -14.64 -0.74
N MET A 28 10.77 -15.93 -0.50
CA MET A 28 11.69 -16.66 0.39
C MET A 28 13.12 -16.62 -0.13
N GLN A 29 13.32 -16.69 -1.45
CA GLN A 29 14.64 -16.55 -2.06
C GLN A 29 15.24 -15.15 -1.84
N LEU A 30 14.40 -14.17 -1.60
CA LEU A 30 14.80 -12.79 -1.30
C LEU A 30 14.83 -12.51 0.21
N ASN A 31 14.78 -13.56 1.04
CA ASN A 31 14.75 -13.49 2.50
C ASN A 31 13.50 -12.78 3.06
N ILE A 32 12.40 -12.86 2.34
CA ILE A 32 11.12 -12.34 2.80
C ILE A 32 10.21 -13.53 3.12
N HIS A 33 9.94 -13.74 4.40
CA HIS A 33 9.11 -14.84 4.88
C HIS A 33 7.71 -14.34 5.21
N ILE A 34 6.73 -14.93 4.53
CA ILE A 34 5.33 -14.54 4.72
C ILE A 34 4.66 -15.58 5.61
N ALA A 35 4.15 -15.10 6.75
CA ALA A 35 3.42 -15.93 7.70
C ALA A 35 1.98 -16.09 7.21
N ALA A 36 1.69 -17.17 6.50
CA ALA A 36 0.36 -17.52 6.05
C ALA A 36 0.16 -19.02 6.26
N SER A 37 -0.78 -19.38 7.14
CA SER A 37 -1.09 -20.78 7.45
C SER A 37 -1.85 -21.46 6.32
N THR A 38 -2.68 -20.70 5.60
CA THR A 38 -3.42 -21.16 4.43
C THR A 38 -3.19 -20.18 3.28
N LEU A 39 -2.95 -20.71 2.08
CA LEU A 39 -2.68 -19.87 0.91
C LEU A 39 -3.98 -19.56 0.17
N THR A 40 -4.74 -18.62 0.71
CA THR A 40 -5.84 -17.97 -0.02
C THR A 40 -5.38 -16.56 -0.40
N SER A 41 -6.02 -15.94 -1.41
CA SER A 41 -5.68 -14.58 -1.79
C SER A 41 -5.76 -13.63 -0.60
N ARG A 42 -6.75 -13.80 0.26
CA ARG A 42 -6.98 -12.92 1.39
C ARG A 42 -5.93 -13.12 2.50
N THR A 43 -5.63 -14.35 2.88
CA THR A 43 -4.64 -14.62 3.94
C THR A 43 -3.24 -14.27 3.47
N PHE A 44 -2.92 -14.52 2.21
CA PHE A 44 -1.63 -14.15 1.65
C PHE A 44 -1.48 -12.64 1.55
N ALA A 45 -2.54 -11.93 1.12
CA ALA A 45 -2.54 -10.47 1.07
C ALA A 45 -2.30 -9.87 2.45
N LEU A 46 -2.94 -10.40 3.49
CA LEU A 46 -2.74 -9.95 4.86
C LEU A 46 -1.29 -10.17 5.30
N GLY A 47 -0.74 -11.36 5.06
CA GLY A 47 0.63 -11.69 5.43
C GLY A 47 1.65 -10.80 4.75
N VAL A 48 1.48 -10.55 3.46
CA VAL A 48 2.36 -9.65 2.69
C VAL A 48 2.22 -8.21 3.17
N ALA A 49 0.99 -7.76 3.41
CA ALA A 49 0.74 -6.40 3.92
C ALA A 49 1.41 -6.19 5.27
N MET A 50 1.37 -7.16 6.16
CA MET A 50 2.04 -7.08 7.45
C MET A 50 3.56 -7.00 7.30
N ALA A 51 4.15 -7.82 6.43
CA ALA A 51 5.59 -7.80 6.18
C ALA A 51 6.05 -6.46 5.62
N VAL A 52 5.30 -5.91 4.67
CA VAL A 52 5.60 -4.61 4.07
C VAL A 52 5.40 -3.49 5.08
N SER A 53 4.33 -3.53 5.86
CA SER A 53 4.03 -2.50 6.87
C SER A 53 5.12 -2.37 7.91
N MET A 54 5.66 -3.48 8.37
CA MET A 54 6.76 -3.48 9.34
C MET A 54 8.00 -2.79 8.77
N SER A 55 8.17 -2.82 7.47
CA SER A 55 9.32 -2.21 6.79
C SER A 55 9.09 -0.75 6.45
N LEU A 56 7.88 -0.35 6.10
CA LEU A 56 7.59 1.00 5.61
C LEU A 56 7.62 2.09 6.68
N ASN A 57 7.32 1.76 7.91
CA ASN A 57 7.35 2.71 9.03
C ASN A 57 6.66 4.03 8.68
N VAL A 58 5.39 3.94 8.26
CA VAL A 58 4.61 5.12 7.85
C VAL A 58 4.23 5.96 9.05
N SER A 59 4.71 7.20 9.11
CA SER A 59 4.34 8.14 10.16
C SER A 59 3.17 9.02 9.68
N LEU A 60 2.20 9.24 10.58
CA LEU A 60 1.07 10.10 10.28
C LEU A 60 1.51 11.57 10.29
N PRO A 61 1.24 12.36 9.21
CA PRO A 61 1.59 13.79 9.20
C PRO A 61 0.93 14.58 10.33
N PHE A 62 -0.20 14.11 10.85
CA PHE A 62 -0.91 14.77 11.95
C PHE A 62 -0.09 14.83 13.23
N SER A 63 0.77 13.85 13.50
CA SER A 63 1.61 13.86 14.69
C SER A 63 2.67 14.96 14.63
N ARG A 64 3.07 15.38 13.45
CA ARG A 64 3.98 16.50 13.26
C ARG A 64 3.29 17.84 13.54
N LEU A 65 2.00 17.95 13.19
CA LEU A 65 1.23 19.16 13.41
C LEU A 65 0.91 19.37 14.90
N THR A 66 0.65 18.30 15.64
CA THR A 66 0.35 18.38 17.06
C THR A 66 1.60 18.63 17.92
N GLY A 67 2.79 18.35 17.40
CA GLY A 67 4.05 18.56 18.11
C GLY A 67 4.67 19.94 17.93
N THR A 68 4.12 20.79 17.09
CA THR A 68 4.64 22.13 16.82
C THR A 68 3.76 23.18 17.46
N THR A 69 4.38 24.08 18.25
CA THR A 69 3.70 25.24 18.86
C THR A 69 3.53 26.37 17.85
N ILE A 70 2.96 26.07 16.71
CA ILE A 70 2.66 27.05 15.70
C ILE A 70 1.27 27.61 16.00
N GLY A 71 1.06 28.91 15.76
CA GLY A 71 -0.22 29.55 16.02
C GLY A 71 -1.41 28.83 15.34
N ALA A 72 -2.60 29.01 15.90
CA ALA A 72 -3.81 28.32 15.45
C ALA A 72 -4.06 28.46 13.93
N ALA A 73 -3.78 29.66 13.36
CA ALA A 73 -3.94 29.90 11.93
C ALA A 73 -3.02 29.03 11.07
N ALA A 74 -1.76 28.87 11.51
CA ALA A 74 -0.79 28.02 10.81
C ALA A 74 -1.18 26.54 10.89
N SER A 75 -1.72 26.11 12.04
CA SER A 75 -2.23 24.74 12.20
C SER A 75 -3.41 24.44 11.26
N ILE A 76 -4.33 25.38 11.11
CA ILE A 76 -5.48 25.25 10.20
C ILE A 76 -4.98 25.15 8.75
N LEU A 77 -4.05 26.01 8.35
CA LEU A 77 -3.47 25.97 7.01
C LEU A 77 -2.75 24.66 6.75
N GLY A 78 -2.04 24.13 7.74
CA GLY A 78 -1.37 22.84 7.65
C GLY A 78 -2.37 21.70 7.43
N VAL A 79 -3.48 21.69 8.15
CA VAL A 79 -4.55 20.70 7.97
C VAL A 79 -5.17 20.83 6.58
N TYR A 80 -5.42 22.04 6.11
CA TYR A 80 -5.93 22.27 4.76
C TYR A 80 -4.98 21.75 3.70
N GLY A 81 -3.67 21.97 3.87
CA GLY A 81 -2.66 21.44 2.96
C GLY A 81 -2.66 19.93 2.89
N ILE A 82 -2.82 19.27 4.04
CA ILE A 82 -2.89 17.81 4.11
C ILE A 82 -4.17 17.30 3.42
N VAL A 83 -5.31 17.92 3.67
CA VAL A 83 -6.57 17.53 3.04
C VAL A 83 -6.48 17.69 1.52
N GLN A 84 -5.88 18.78 1.04
CA GLN A 84 -5.71 19.01 -0.39
C GLN A 84 -4.78 17.96 -0.99
N GLN A 85 -3.68 17.63 -0.32
CA GLN A 85 -2.76 16.59 -0.77
C GLN A 85 -3.47 15.23 -0.81
N ALA A 86 -4.26 14.92 0.21
CA ALA A 86 -5.00 13.66 0.26
C ALA A 86 -6.01 13.56 -0.89
N ALA A 87 -6.72 14.64 -1.18
CA ALA A 87 -7.68 14.70 -2.27
C ALA A 87 -6.99 14.57 -3.64
N ASP A 88 -5.86 15.24 -3.82
CA ASP A 88 -5.09 15.17 -5.07
C ASP A 88 -4.55 13.77 -5.30
N SER A 89 -4.02 13.12 -4.28
CA SER A 89 -3.56 11.73 -4.35
C SER A 89 -4.68 10.78 -4.70
N ALA A 90 -5.84 10.93 -4.05
CA ALA A 90 -7.00 10.06 -4.32
C ALA A 90 -7.48 10.22 -5.76
N ASN A 91 -7.55 11.46 -6.25
CA ASN A 91 -7.94 11.73 -7.64
C ASN A 91 -6.92 11.17 -8.63
N HIS A 92 -5.64 11.28 -8.32
CA HIS A 92 -4.58 10.70 -9.14
C HIS A 92 -4.71 9.17 -9.22
N LEU A 93 -4.94 8.53 -8.08
CA LEU A 93 -5.13 7.08 -8.02
C LEU A 93 -6.33 6.64 -8.84
N LYS A 94 -7.42 7.38 -8.78
CA LYS A 94 -8.63 7.09 -9.55
C LYS A 94 -8.34 7.02 -11.05
N VAL A 95 -7.41 7.83 -11.53
CA VAL A 95 -7.01 7.86 -12.94
C VAL A 95 -6.06 6.72 -13.28
N ILE A 96 -5.02 6.49 -12.45
CA ILE A 96 -3.96 5.55 -12.80
C ILE A 96 -4.26 4.10 -12.42
N HIS A 97 -5.07 3.88 -11.38
CA HIS A 97 -5.40 2.54 -10.92
C HIS A 97 -6.82 2.50 -10.33
N PRO A 98 -7.86 2.55 -11.19
CA PRO A 98 -9.24 2.66 -10.73
C PRO A 98 -9.70 1.48 -9.86
N ASP A 99 -9.18 0.28 -10.09
CA ASP A 99 -9.56 -0.91 -9.30
C ASP A 99 -9.13 -0.75 -7.84
N TYR A 100 -7.91 -0.30 -7.61
CA TYR A 100 -7.43 -0.07 -6.26
C TYR A 100 -8.16 1.12 -5.61
N TYR A 101 -8.37 2.19 -6.38
CA TYR A 101 -9.15 3.34 -5.89
C TYR A 101 -10.53 2.90 -5.43
N GLN A 102 -11.23 2.11 -6.23
CA GLN A 102 -12.58 1.65 -5.91
C GLN A 102 -12.57 0.77 -4.65
N ALA A 103 -11.59 -0.11 -4.53
CA ALA A 103 -11.44 -0.96 -3.34
C ALA A 103 -11.20 -0.15 -2.07
N LEU A 104 -10.37 0.90 -2.15
CA LEU A 104 -10.14 1.82 -1.03
C LEU A 104 -11.39 2.66 -0.71
N TYR A 105 -12.11 3.08 -1.74
CA TYR A 105 -13.32 3.88 -1.58
C TYR A 105 -14.40 3.11 -0.80
N ILE A 106 -14.57 1.83 -1.09
CA ILE A 106 -15.54 0.97 -0.41
C ILE A 106 -15.28 0.90 1.10
N VAL A 107 -14.02 0.88 1.51
CA VAL A 107 -13.62 0.84 2.92
C VAL A 107 -13.25 2.22 3.48
N GLU A 108 -13.54 3.27 2.73
CA GLU A 108 -13.35 4.67 3.12
C GLU A 108 -11.90 5.02 3.46
N LEU A 109 -10.95 4.46 2.72
CA LEU A 109 -9.51 4.70 2.92
C LEU A 109 -8.85 5.48 1.77
N GLU A 110 -9.60 5.90 0.76
CA GLU A 110 -9.03 6.58 -0.41
C GLU A 110 -8.29 7.87 -0.04
N MET A 111 -8.77 8.57 0.98
CA MET A 111 -8.15 9.82 1.43
C MET A 111 -6.86 9.58 2.24
N MET A 112 -6.62 8.36 2.67
CA MET A 112 -5.39 8.00 3.37
C MET A 112 -4.27 7.54 2.42
N PHE A 113 -4.59 7.34 1.15
CA PHE A 113 -3.66 6.81 0.15
C PHE A 113 -2.40 7.68 0.00
N PHE A 114 -2.51 9.00 0.19
CA PHE A 114 -1.35 9.90 0.07
C PHE A 114 -0.20 9.51 1.00
N LEU A 115 -0.47 8.78 2.07
CA LEU A 115 0.56 8.35 3.02
C LEU A 115 1.52 7.32 2.42
N ILE A 116 1.06 6.54 1.44
CA ILE A 116 1.85 5.46 0.84
C ILE A 116 2.08 5.63 -0.65
N GLU A 117 1.52 6.68 -1.27
CA GLU A 117 1.58 6.88 -2.72
C GLU A 117 3.01 6.87 -3.25
N ASP A 118 3.90 7.65 -2.65
CA ASP A 118 5.28 7.76 -3.11
C ASP A 118 5.99 6.42 -3.10
N LYS A 119 5.80 5.64 -2.04
CA LYS A 119 6.43 4.33 -1.90
C LYS A 119 5.92 3.33 -2.91
N LEU A 120 4.60 3.33 -3.15
CA LEU A 120 4.02 2.46 -4.16
C LEU A 120 4.46 2.85 -5.58
N LEU A 121 4.55 4.15 -5.87
CA LEU A 121 5.06 4.62 -7.16
C LEU A 121 6.51 4.19 -7.38
N ARG A 122 7.37 4.34 -6.39
CA ARG A 122 8.78 3.93 -6.47
C ARG A 122 8.94 2.43 -6.70
N ALA A 123 8.07 1.64 -6.12
CA ALA A 123 8.09 0.19 -6.28
C ALA A 123 7.48 -0.28 -7.60
N GLY A 124 6.88 0.62 -8.37
CA GLY A 124 6.19 0.24 -9.61
C GLY A 124 4.88 -0.49 -9.36
N ALA A 125 4.26 -0.24 -8.21
CA ALA A 125 3.09 -1.01 -7.76
C ALA A 125 1.77 -0.53 -8.38
N LEU A 126 1.72 0.68 -8.93
CA LEU A 126 0.48 1.31 -9.39
C LEU A 126 0.30 1.16 -10.90
N GLN A 127 0.44 -0.05 -11.40
CA GLN A 127 0.22 -0.38 -12.81
C GLN A 127 -1.15 -1.06 -12.96
N ASN A 128 -2.02 -0.48 -13.76
CA ASN A 128 -3.37 -1.00 -13.98
C ASN A 128 -3.36 -2.09 -15.06
N ARG A 129 -2.70 -3.21 -14.77
CA ARG A 129 -2.66 -4.38 -15.64
C ARG A 129 -2.45 -5.63 -14.80
N TRP A 130 -2.67 -6.79 -15.42
CA TRP A 130 -2.34 -8.06 -14.77
C TRP A 130 -0.81 -8.18 -14.64
N LEU A 131 -0.35 -8.32 -13.41
CA LEU A 131 1.08 -8.46 -13.12
C LEU A 131 1.47 -9.94 -13.09
N ALA A 132 2.63 -10.25 -13.66
CA ALA A 132 3.20 -11.60 -13.55
C ALA A 132 3.67 -11.88 -12.12
N ASP A 133 3.79 -13.15 -11.75
CA ASP A 133 4.20 -13.54 -10.39
C ASP A 133 5.55 -12.94 -10.00
N ASP A 134 6.51 -12.95 -10.91
CA ASP A 134 7.84 -12.37 -10.68
C ASP A 134 7.79 -10.84 -10.53
N GLU A 135 6.91 -10.18 -11.26
CA GLU A 135 6.70 -8.73 -11.12
C GLU A 135 6.14 -8.39 -9.74
N ILE A 136 5.21 -9.18 -9.25
CA ILE A 136 4.64 -8.98 -7.91
C ILE A 136 5.70 -9.21 -6.83
N ALA A 137 6.50 -10.27 -6.96
CA ALA A 137 7.58 -10.53 -6.01
C ALA A 137 8.59 -9.37 -6.00
N ASP A 138 8.91 -8.81 -7.17
CA ASP A 138 9.81 -7.67 -7.30
C ASP A 138 9.22 -6.41 -6.63
N ILE A 139 7.93 -6.16 -6.82
CA ILE A 139 7.23 -5.03 -6.18
C ILE A 139 7.31 -5.16 -4.65
N ILE A 140 7.00 -6.34 -4.13
CA ILE A 140 7.05 -6.59 -2.68
C ILE A 140 8.47 -6.39 -2.16
N TYR A 141 9.47 -6.92 -2.87
CA TYR A 141 10.88 -6.75 -2.51
C TYR A 141 11.26 -5.27 -2.45
N LYS A 142 10.87 -4.50 -3.47
CA LYS A 142 11.16 -3.07 -3.51
C LYS A 142 10.48 -2.31 -2.38
N LEU A 143 9.23 -2.66 -2.06
CA LEU A 143 8.53 -2.03 -0.93
C LEU A 143 9.22 -2.30 0.40
N VAL A 144 9.71 -3.52 0.60
CA VAL A 144 10.44 -3.86 1.82
C VAL A 144 11.78 -3.12 1.88
N ARG A 145 12.43 -2.92 0.74
CA ARG A 145 13.74 -2.25 0.68
C ARG A 145 13.66 -0.73 0.77
N LEU A 146 12.50 -0.14 0.50
CA LEU A 146 12.32 1.32 0.57
C LEU A 146 12.20 1.87 1.99
N SER A 147 12.23 1.02 2.97
CA SER A 147 12.15 1.43 4.38
C SER A 147 13.48 1.96 4.93
#